data_65a19f92765194e720cbb332c732fe9d
#
_entry.id   65a19f92765194e720cbb332c732fe9d
#
_cell.length_a   1.000
_cell.length_b   1.000
_cell.length_c   1.000
_cell.angle_alpha   90.00
_cell.angle_beta   90.00
_cell.angle_gamma   90.00
#
_symmetry.space_group_name_H-M   'P 1'
#
loop_
_entity.id
_entity.type
_entity.pdbx_description
1 polymer ?
#
loop_
_entity_poly.entity_id
_entity_poly.type
_entity_poly.pdbx_seq_one_letter_code
_entity_poly.pdbx_strand_id
1 'polypeptide(L)'
;CKRRARGSEWKRLRVGDGASSTPGGIIRTLVELTAAARNHNPSDGLWVYFHVGELRDRIGHYSDELLENWVARHGIVDDDRKSLRLLLSRLRKTHKALWYAKTQGDLGRFAIGHSPEVAARHYADLPSLRHLHEQAVADGLSDALTSALRPRILPPEDEAVARKDPASLQLPVSVAETRRVLSGKQDVWLASCAGFHKSPFAAEGEPCSEPFWGCLECRNAVITVRKLPAILAFLDFIVARRAGMDEADWQAKFGRAWSRITQQVLPSFSDAVVTDAREKAKGHSADGIAPA
;
A
#
# COMPACT_ATOMS: atom_id res chain seq x y z
N CYS A 1 -12.47 29.90 4.13
CA CYS A 1 -13.58 29.20 3.48
C CYS A 1 -13.52 29.40 1.97
N LYS A 2 -13.19 28.39 1.17
CA LYS A 2 -13.39 28.49 -0.29
C LYS A 2 -14.89 28.52 -0.53
N ARG A 3 -15.43 29.61 -1.03
CA ARG A 3 -16.78 29.63 -1.64
C ARG A 3 -16.77 28.66 -2.82
N ARG A 4 -17.25 27.45 -2.64
CA ARG A 4 -17.67 26.62 -3.76
C ARG A 4 -19.14 26.97 -4.04
N ALA A 5 -19.57 26.88 -5.28
CA ALA A 5 -20.93 27.12 -5.74
C ALA A 5 -22.03 26.23 -5.08
N ARG A 6 -21.70 25.49 -4.02
CA ARG A 6 -22.55 24.48 -3.35
C ARG A 6 -22.74 24.74 -1.86
N GLY A 7 -22.93 25.99 -1.46
CA GLY A 7 -23.37 26.30 -0.10
C GLY A 7 -22.26 26.27 0.98
N SER A 8 -22.64 26.68 2.19
CA SER A 8 -21.80 26.67 3.39
C SER A 8 -22.02 25.35 4.16
N GLU A 9 -20.95 24.73 4.60
CA GLU A 9 -21.00 23.52 5.43
C GLU A 9 -20.63 23.86 6.87
N TRP A 10 -21.48 23.46 7.82
CA TRP A 10 -21.20 23.56 9.24
C TRP A 10 -20.34 22.40 9.70
N LYS A 11 -19.19 22.71 10.33
CA LYS A 11 -18.31 21.69 10.92
C LYS A 11 -18.20 21.87 12.41
N ARG A 12 -18.39 20.80 13.15
CA ARG A 12 -18.07 20.77 14.59
C ARG A 12 -16.57 20.57 14.76
N LEU A 13 -15.92 21.45 15.46
CA LEU A 13 -14.50 21.35 15.79
C LEU A 13 -14.35 20.90 17.24
N ARG A 14 -13.51 19.88 17.48
CA ARG A 14 -13.19 19.47 18.85
C ARG A 14 -12.21 20.45 19.47
N VAL A 15 -12.45 20.82 20.72
CA VAL A 15 -11.55 21.67 21.49
C VAL A 15 -10.34 20.87 21.99
N GLY A 16 -10.54 19.61 22.35
CA GLY A 16 -9.48 18.75 22.91
C GLY A 16 -9.05 19.18 24.31
N ASP A 17 -8.20 18.37 24.93
CA ASP A 17 -7.74 18.57 26.32
C ASP A 17 -6.65 19.65 26.44
N GLY A 18 -5.98 19.97 25.32
CA GLY A 18 -4.94 21.01 25.25
C GLY A 18 -5.34 22.13 24.31
N ALA A 19 -6.05 23.10 24.78
CA ALA A 19 -6.78 24.11 24.01
C ALA A 19 -6.05 24.69 22.78
N SER A 20 -4.75 24.93 22.82
CA SER A 20 -4.00 25.58 21.73
C SER A 20 -3.55 24.66 20.60
N SER A 21 -3.63 23.33 20.76
CA SER A 21 -3.15 22.36 19.76
C SER A 21 -4.23 21.88 18.78
N THR A 22 -5.48 22.20 19.04
CA THR A 22 -6.62 21.79 18.20
C THR A 22 -7.26 22.98 17.49
N PRO A 23 -7.87 22.81 16.32
CA PRO A 23 -8.57 23.90 15.62
C PRO A 23 -9.65 24.56 16.48
N GLY A 24 -10.40 23.79 17.28
CA GLY A 24 -11.41 24.32 18.20
C GLY A 24 -10.79 25.07 19.38
N GLY A 25 -9.66 24.58 19.91
CA GLY A 25 -8.89 25.26 20.96
C GLY A 25 -8.33 26.60 20.49
N ILE A 26 -7.75 26.66 19.29
CA ILE A 26 -7.27 27.93 18.69
C ILE A 26 -8.41 28.94 18.57
N ILE A 27 -9.60 28.51 18.10
CA ILE A 27 -10.76 29.40 17.98
C ILE A 27 -11.20 29.90 19.36
N ARG A 28 -11.24 29.04 20.37
CA ARG A 28 -11.55 29.42 21.76
C ARG A 28 -10.58 30.49 22.28
N THR A 29 -9.29 30.23 22.13
CA THR A 29 -8.24 31.20 22.53
C THR A 29 -8.41 32.55 21.83
N LEU A 30 -8.73 32.55 20.53
CA LEU A 30 -8.99 33.80 19.80
C LEU A 30 -10.23 34.53 20.32
N VAL A 31 -11.30 33.81 20.66
CA VAL A 31 -12.52 34.40 21.25
C VAL A 31 -12.22 35.00 22.64
N GLU A 32 -11.44 34.31 23.45
CA GLU A 32 -11.01 34.77 24.78
C GLU A 32 -10.10 36.01 24.69
N LEU A 33 -9.11 36.00 23.79
CA LEU A 33 -8.22 37.14 23.56
C LEU A 33 -8.95 38.40 23.03
N THR A 34 -10.05 38.17 22.29
CA THR A 34 -10.86 39.27 21.74
C THR A 34 -12.07 39.65 22.59
N ALA A 35 -12.22 39.05 23.78
CA ALA A 35 -13.39 39.26 24.63
C ALA A 35 -13.64 40.73 24.98
N ALA A 36 -12.60 41.48 25.32
CA ALA A 36 -12.71 42.91 25.60
C ALA A 36 -13.27 43.73 24.42
N ALA A 37 -12.80 43.46 23.20
CA ALA A 37 -13.34 44.09 22.00
C ALA A 37 -14.79 43.68 21.71
N ARG A 38 -15.15 42.43 21.95
CA ARG A 38 -16.52 41.90 21.76
C ARG A 38 -17.52 42.48 22.73
N ASN A 39 -17.08 42.83 23.94
CA ASN A 39 -17.95 43.48 24.93
C ASN A 39 -18.39 44.90 24.50
N HIS A 40 -17.58 45.57 23.67
CA HIS A 40 -17.93 46.88 23.11
C HIS A 40 -18.82 46.76 21.87
N ASN A 41 -18.64 45.73 21.08
CA ASN A 41 -19.47 45.51 19.88
C ASN A 41 -19.65 43.99 19.66
N PRO A 42 -20.80 43.43 20.03
CA PRO A 42 -21.10 42.05 19.75
C PRO A 42 -21.02 41.75 18.26
N SER A 43 -20.17 40.81 17.89
CA SER A 43 -19.97 40.40 16.51
C SER A 43 -19.81 38.88 16.42
N ASP A 44 -20.42 38.23 15.42
CA ASP A 44 -20.23 36.84 15.08
C ASP A 44 -18.93 36.58 14.31
N GLY A 45 -18.18 37.64 13.96
CA GLY A 45 -16.90 37.54 13.30
C GLY A 45 -15.86 36.85 14.17
N LEU A 46 -15.04 35.96 13.62
CA LEU A 46 -13.94 35.31 14.36
C LEU A 46 -12.90 36.34 14.82
N TRP A 47 -12.62 37.34 14.02
CA TRP A 47 -11.62 38.38 14.25
C TRP A 47 -12.33 39.68 14.65
N VAL A 48 -12.16 40.08 15.89
CA VAL A 48 -12.66 41.35 16.42
C VAL A 48 -11.48 42.11 17.07
N TYR A 49 -11.17 43.29 16.63
CA TYR A 49 -10.02 44.04 17.12
C TYR A 49 -10.21 45.56 16.94
N PHE A 50 -9.47 46.35 17.73
CA PHE A 50 -9.42 47.79 17.58
C PHE A 50 -8.32 48.18 16.57
N HIS A 51 -8.65 49.07 15.67
CA HIS A 51 -7.70 49.67 14.72
C HIS A 51 -7.93 51.16 14.60
N VAL A 52 -6.93 51.96 15.02
CA VAL A 52 -6.95 53.43 14.94
C VAL A 52 -8.26 54.00 15.50
N GLY A 53 -8.69 53.55 16.70
CA GLY A 53 -9.91 54.05 17.34
C GLY A 53 -11.22 53.47 16.86
N GLU A 54 -11.20 52.61 15.85
CA GLU A 54 -12.37 51.89 15.34
C GLU A 54 -12.35 50.42 15.70
N LEU A 55 -13.52 49.88 15.99
CA LEU A 55 -13.69 48.45 16.16
C LEU A 55 -13.90 47.80 14.80
N ARG A 56 -13.11 46.78 14.48
CA ARG A 56 -13.23 45.99 13.24
C ARG A 56 -13.52 44.51 13.56
N ASP A 57 -14.43 43.93 12.81
CA ASP A 57 -14.81 42.52 12.90
C ASP A 57 -14.37 41.71 11.68
N ARG A 58 -13.58 42.29 10.79
CA ARG A 58 -13.06 41.66 9.60
C ARG A 58 -11.56 41.87 9.49
N ILE A 59 -10.86 40.82 9.13
CA ILE A 59 -9.46 40.97 8.70
C ILE A 59 -9.47 41.71 7.37
N GLY A 60 -8.89 42.91 7.37
CA GLY A 60 -8.53 43.62 6.14
C GLY A 60 -7.47 42.82 5.34
N HIS A 61 -7.05 43.34 4.22
CA HIS A 61 -5.92 42.75 3.50
C HIS A 61 -4.68 42.77 4.39
N TYR A 62 -4.11 41.56 4.66
CA TYR A 62 -2.74 41.50 5.14
C TYR A 62 -1.85 42.07 4.06
N SER A 63 -1.17 43.17 4.35
CA SER A 63 -0.06 43.59 3.48
C SER A 63 1.09 42.61 3.69
N ASP A 64 1.78 42.25 2.63
CA ASP A 64 3.01 41.42 2.72
C ASP A 64 4.00 42.06 3.70
N GLU A 65 4.04 43.40 3.76
CA GLU A 65 4.85 44.18 4.68
C GLU A 65 4.57 43.89 6.18
N LEU A 66 3.32 43.66 6.57
CA LEU A 66 2.99 43.30 7.96
C LEU A 66 3.57 41.90 8.32
N LEU A 67 3.53 40.98 7.40
CA LEU A 67 4.10 39.68 7.60
C LEU A 67 5.63 39.73 7.61
N GLU A 68 6.23 40.50 6.74
CA GLU A 68 7.68 40.69 6.69
C GLU A 68 8.20 41.34 7.98
N ASN A 69 7.53 42.41 8.46
CA ASN A 69 7.87 43.06 9.72
C ASN A 69 7.68 42.12 10.93
N TRP A 70 6.65 41.27 10.90
CA TRP A 70 6.43 40.30 11.96
C TRP A 70 7.53 39.22 11.97
N VAL A 71 7.90 38.67 10.80
CA VAL A 71 8.97 37.70 10.64
C VAL A 71 10.31 38.30 11.11
N ALA A 72 10.63 39.49 10.70
CA ALA A 72 11.87 40.20 11.11
C ALA A 72 11.92 40.43 12.63
N ARG A 73 10.80 40.88 13.23
CA ARG A 73 10.69 41.10 14.68
C ARG A 73 10.91 39.84 15.50
N HIS A 74 10.47 38.67 14.99
CA HIS A 74 10.60 37.38 15.66
C HIS A 74 11.87 36.60 15.25
N GLY A 75 12.75 37.20 14.43
CA GLY A 75 14.01 36.58 14.03
C GLY A 75 13.84 35.27 13.28
N ILE A 76 12.72 35.11 12.54
CA ILE A 76 12.46 33.87 11.79
C ILE A 76 13.25 33.91 10.48
N VAL A 77 14.16 32.95 10.32
CA VAL A 77 15.05 32.88 9.16
C VAL A 77 14.81 31.56 8.38
N ASP A 78 15.18 31.59 7.10
CA ASP A 78 15.25 30.41 6.25
C ASP A 78 16.56 29.62 6.44
N ASP A 79 16.76 28.56 5.67
CA ASP A 79 17.95 27.69 5.72
C ASP A 79 19.24 28.45 5.34
N ASP A 80 19.14 29.53 4.56
CA ASP A 80 20.24 30.43 4.21
C ASP A 80 20.50 31.52 5.26
N ARG A 81 19.80 31.50 6.41
CA ARG A 81 19.82 32.48 7.46
C ARG A 81 19.35 33.91 7.02
N LYS A 82 18.57 33.97 5.95
CA LYS A 82 17.88 35.18 5.53
C LYS A 82 16.50 35.28 6.15
N SER A 83 15.95 36.50 6.28
CA SER A 83 14.57 36.63 6.77
C SER A 83 13.60 35.80 5.95
N LEU A 84 12.83 34.90 6.62
CA LEU A 84 11.92 33.98 5.96
C LEU A 84 10.80 34.73 5.25
N ARG A 85 10.64 34.54 3.95
CA ARG A 85 9.44 35.00 3.25
C ARG A 85 8.25 34.11 3.58
N LEU A 86 7.42 34.50 4.55
CA LEU A 86 6.26 33.77 5.00
C LEU A 86 5.10 33.87 4.01
N LEU A 87 4.89 32.83 3.21
CA LEU A 87 3.74 32.71 2.31
C LEU A 87 2.72 31.75 2.91
N LEU A 88 1.50 32.22 3.17
CA LEU A 88 0.42 31.37 3.71
C LEU A 88 0.12 30.15 2.83
N SER A 89 0.36 30.27 1.52
CA SER A 89 0.26 29.14 0.59
C SER A 89 1.31 28.05 0.86
N ARG A 90 2.52 28.42 1.35
CA ARG A 90 3.55 27.46 1.75
C ARG A 90 3.13 26.68 2.98
N LEU A 91 2.56 27.30 4.00
CA LEU A 91 2.05 26.63 5.19
C LEU A 91 1.05 25.52 4.81
N ARG A 92 0.15 25.82 3.87
CA ARG A 92 -0.80 24.81 3.38
C ARG A 92 -0.09 23.68 2.64
N LYS A 93 0.88 23.98 1.79
CA LYS A 93 1.65 22.97 1.07
C LYS A 93 2.45 22.10 2.03
N THR A 94 3.14 22.70 3.00
CA THR A 94 3.90 21.99 4.03
C THR A 94 3.01 21.09 4.86
N HIS A 95 1.87 21.59 5.34
CA HIS A 95 0.91 20.78 6.08
C HIS A 95 0.43 19.57 5.26
N LYS A 96 0.11 19.78 3.98
CA LYS A 96 -0.29 18.71 3.08
C LYS A 96 0.85 17.72 2.82
N ALA A 97 2.08 18.20 2.64
CA ALA A 97 3.26 17.34 2.49
C ALA A 97 3.48 16.44 3.71
N LEU A 98 3.44 17.01 4.91
CA LEU A 98 3.56 16.25 6.16
C LEU A 98 2.43 15.23 6.33
N TRP A 99 1.22 15.59 5.94
CA TRP A 99 0.09 14.66 5.97
C TRP A 99 0.26 13.51 4.98
N TYR A 100 0.74 13.78 3.76
CA TYR A 100 1.03 12.77 2.75
C TYR A 100 2.13 11.80 3.23
N ALA A 101 3.20 12.33 3.80
CA ALA A 101 4.25 11.51 4.40
C ALA A 101 3.71 10.63 5.55
N LYS A 102 2.86 11.21 6.42
CA LYS A 102 2.25 10.48 7.54
C LYS A 102 1.29 9.37 7.08
N THR A 103 0.64 9.53 5.94
CA THR A 103 -0.25 8.52 5.35
C THR A 103 0.47 7.58 4.39
N GLN A 104 1.79 7.59 4.36
CA GLN A 104 2.63 6.73 3.51
C GLN A 104 2.24 6.76 2.03
N GLY A 105 1.89 7.94 1.53
CA GLY A 105 1.53 8.13 0.12
C GLY A 105 0.09 7.74 -0.25
N ASP A 106 -0.78 7.43 0.70
CA ASP A 106 -2.19 7.12 0.43
C ASP A 106 -2.93 8.36 -0.11
N LEU A 107 -3.09 8.41 -1.44
CA LEU A 107 -3.78 9.50 -2.14
C LEU A 107 -5.25 9.63 -1.76
N GLY A 108 -5.93 8.54 -1.41
CA GLY A 108 -7.33 8.55 -0.99
C GLY A 108 -7.52 9.32 0.32
N ARG A 109 -6.68 9.04 1.31
CA ARG A 109 -6.68 9.77 2.60
C ARG A 109 -6.16 11.20 2.46
N PHE A 110 -5.21 11.40 1.55
CA PHE A 110 -4.63 12.71 1.28
C PHE A 110 -5.61 13.67 0.57
N ALA A 111 -6.49 13.15 -0.27
CA ALA A 111 -7.44 13.94 -1.09
C ALA A 111 -8.60 14.56 -0.28
N ILE A 112 -8.62 14.43 1.06
CA ILE A 112 -9.69 15.01 1.88
C ILE A 112 -9.85 16.51 1.58
N GLY A 113 -11.02 16.87 1.01
CA GLY A 113 -11.36 18.23 0.61
C GLY A 113 -10.93 18.67 -0.79
N HIS A 114 -10.36 17.75 -1.60
CA HIS A 114 -10.01 17.96 -3.01
C HIS A 114 -10.35 16.71 -3.83
N SER A 115 -10.46 16.83 -5.16
CA SER A 115 -10.47 15.62 -5.99
C SER A 115 -9.07 14.98 -6.02
N PRO A 116 -8.97 13.66 -6.24
CA PRO A 116 -7.67 12.97 -6.33
C PRO A 116 -6.73 13.59 -7.37
N GLU A 117 -7.26 14.05 -8.52
CA GLU A 117 -6.46 14.70 -9.58
C GLU A 117 -5.87 16.04 -9.11
N VAL A 118 -6.67 16.84 -8.38
CA VAL A 118 -6.18 18.12 -7.81
C VAL A 118 -5.16 17.85 -6.71
N ALA A 119 -5.38 16.81 -5.90
CA ALA A 119 -4.43 16.42 -4.86
C ALA A 119 -3.10 15.96 -5.49
N ALA A 120 -3.14 15.12 -6.50
CA ALA A 120 -1.95 14.64 -7.21
C ALA A 120 -1.18 15.80 -7.88
N ARG A 121 -1.87 16.63 -8.66
CA ARG A 121 -1.23 17.71 -9.44
C ARG A 121 -0.57 18.80 -8.57
N HIS A 122 -1.15 19.14 -7.43
CA HIS A 122 -0.70 20.29 -6.66
C HIS A 122 0.10 19.97 -5.40
N TYR A 123 0.03 18.74 -4.92
CA TYR A 123 0.61 18.39 -3.63
C TYR A 123 1.49 17.12 -3.65
N ALA A 124 1.27 16.18 -4.58
CA ALA A 124 2.11 14.99 -4.68
C ALA A 124 3.41 15.26 -5.45
N ASP A 125 3.43 16.27 -6.35
CA ASP A 125 4.64 16.66 -7.10
C ASP A 125 5.52 17.64 -6.31
N LEU A 126 5.77 17.33 -5.04
CA LEU A 126 6.76 18.01 -4.23
C LEU A 126 8.09 17.25 -4.28
N PRO A 127 9.23 17.89 -4.61
CA PRO A 127 10.52 17.21 -4.70
C PRO A 127 10.88 16.42 -3.45
N SER A 128 10.54 16.93 -2.27
CA SER A 128 10.76 16.28 -0.98
C SER A 128 9.92 15.02 -0.75
N LEU A 129 8.87 14.79 -1.55
CA LEU A 129 7.96 13.64 -1.44
C LEU A 129 8.05 12.68 -2.63
N ARG A 130 8.86 13.02 -3.63
CA ARG A 130 8.98 12.23 -4.86
C ARG A 130 9.36 10.78 -4.57
N HIS A 131 10.32 10.55 -3.66
CA HIS A 131 10.74 9.22 -3.27
C HIS A 131 9.60 8.37 -2.67
N LEU A 132 8.72 8.97 -1.85
CA LEU A 132 7.55 8.26 -1.28
C LEU A 132 6.53 7.90 -2.36
N HIS A 133 6.35 8.80 -3.33
CA HIS A 133 5.44 8.55 -4.44
C HIS A 133 5.98 7.46 -5.37
N GLU A 134 7.26 7.51 -5.72
CA GLU A 134 7.95 6.50 -6.52
C GLU A 134 7.91 5.13 -5.83
N GLN A 135 8.14 5.09 -4.52
CA GLN A 135 8.01 3.86 -3.73
C GLN A 135 6.59 3.30 -3.75
N ALA A 136 5.58 4.13 -3.50
CA ALA A 136 4.18 3.70 -3.52
C ALA A 136 3.73 3.16 -4.90
N VAL A 137 4.23 3.77 -5.98
CA VAL A 137 3.99 3.29 -7.35
C VAL A 137 4.71 1.96 -7.60
N ALA A 138 5.97 1.85 -7.18
CA ALA A 138 6.75 0.62 -7.31
C ALA A 138 6.12 -0.54 -6.53
N ASP A 139 5.69 -0.29 -5.30
CA ASP A 139 5.01 -1.28 -4.46
C ASP A 139 3.68 -1.72 -5.09
N GLY A 140 2.86 -0.77 -5.54
CA GLY A 140 1.59 -1.07 -6.22
C GLY A 140 1.77 -1.85 -7.53
N LEU A 141 2.80 -1.54 -8.30
CA LEU A 141 3.14 -2.28 -9.51
C LEU A 141 3.64 -3.70 -9.17
N SER A 142 4.49 -3.82 -8.16
CA SER A 142 4.98 -5.10 -7.67
C SER A 142 3.84 -6.00 -7.19
N ASP A 143 2.89 -5.44 -6.43
CA ASP A 143 1.70 -6.15 -5.97
C ASP A 143 0.79 -6.59 -7.13
N ALA A 144 0.59 -5.73 -8.12
CA ALA A 144 -0.20 -6.04 -9.30
C ALA A 144 0.45 -7.17 -10.12
N LEU A 145 1.76 -7.10 -10.38
CA LEU A 145 2.51 -8.14 -11.07
C LEU A 145 2.50 -9.45 -10.29
N THR A 146 2.74 -9.39 -8.99
CA THR A 146 2.68 -10.57 -8.10
C THR A 146 1.31 -11.22 -8.14
N SER A 147 0.24 -10.42 -8.15
CA SER A 147 -1.13 -10.91 -8.26
C SER A 147 -1.41 -11.56 -9.62
N ALA A 148 -0.94 -10.94 -10.71
CA ALA A 148 -1.13 -11.46 -12.07
C ALA A 148 -0.38 -12.78 -12.33
N LEU A 149 0.72 -13.01 -11.63
CA LEU A 149 1.56 -14.21 -11.75
C LEU A 149 1.25 -15.27 -10.69
N ARG A 150 0.17 -15.13 -9.92
CA ARG A 150 -0.18 -16.11 -8.88
C ARG A 150 -0.57 -17.46 -9.46
N PRO A 151 -0.07 -18.58 -8.89
CA PRO A 151 -0.63 -19.90 -9.13
C PRO A 151 -2.07 -19.98 -8.64
N ARG A 152 -2.88 -20.84 -9.24
CA ARG A 152 -4.21 -21.18 -8.73
C ARG A 152 -4.05 -22.17 -7.58
N ILE A 153 -4.38 -21.77 -6.37
CA ILE A 153 -4.35 -22.63 -5.18
C ILE A 153 -5.77 -23.13 -4.97
N LEU A 154 -5.94 -24.44 -4.94
CA LEU A 154 -7.25 -25.09 -4.82
C LEU A 154 -7.28 -25.97 -3.55
N PRO A 155 -7.89 -25.46 -2.46
CA PRO A 155 -8.30 -26.29 -1.34
C PRO A 155 -9.23 -27.44 -1.80
N PRO A 156 -9.45 -28.47 -0.97
CA PRO A 156 -10.27 -29.63 -1.35
C PRO A 156 -11.67 -29.28 -1.87
N GLU A 157 -12.33 -28.32 -1.23
CA GLU A 157 -13.65 -27.82 -1.62
C GLU A 157 -13.63 -27.14 -2.99
N ASP A 158 -12.66 -26.28 -3.24
CA ASP A 158 -12.51 -25.58 -4.51
C ASP A 158 -12.07 -26.54 -5.63
N GLU A 159 -11.20 -27.51 -5.32
CA GLU A 159 -10.84 -28.58 -6.27
C GLU A 159 -12.06 -29.39 -6.66
N ALA A 160 -12.95 -29.71 -5.71
CA ALA A 160 -14.18 -30.44 -5.97
C ALA A 160 -15.14 -29.64 -6.89
N VAL A 161 -15.26 -28.34 -6.71
CA VAL A 161 -16.03 -27.45 -7.59
C VAL A 161 -15.39 -27.41 -8.99
N ALA A 162 -14.08 -27.19 -9.05
CA ALA A 162 -13.35 -27.11 -10.32
C ALA A 162 -13.39 -28.42 -11.12
N ARG A 163 -13.45 -29.56 -10.46
CA ARG A 163 -13.62 -30.87 -11.13
C ARG A 163 -15.01 -31.04 -11.77
N LYS A 164 -16.05 -30.46 -11.16
CA LYS A 164 -17.42 -30.40 -11.72
C LYS A 164 -17.53 -29.43 -12.87
N ASP A 165 -16.98 -28.23 -12.69
CA ASP A 165 -16.94 -27.16 -13.70
C ASP A 165 -15.51 -26.65 -13.93
N PRO A 166 -14.74 -27.31 -14.81
CA PRO A 166 -13.36 -26.89 -15.10
C PRO A 166 -13.24 -25.50 -15.74
N ALA A 167 -14.33 -25.00 -16.36
CA ALA A 167 -14.31 -23.66 -16.97
C ALA A 167 -14.22 -22.54 -15.90
N SER A 168 -14.68 -22.83 -14.68
CA SER A 168 -14.63 -21.86 -13.56
C SER A 168 -13.21 -21.43 -13.20
N LEU A 169 -12.18 -22.25 -13.49
CA LEU A 169 -10.78 -21.91 -13.21
C LEU A 169 -10.20 -20.83 -14.13
N GLN A 170 -10.83 -20.57 -15.27
CA GLN A 170 -10.37 -19.56 -16.24
C GLN A 170 -8.87 -19.70 -16.58
N LEU A 171 -8.39 -20.92 -16.73
CA LEU A 171 -7.02 -21.16 -17.16
C LEU A 171 -6.86 -20.79 -18.66
N PRO A 172 -5.66 -20.39 -19.12
CA PRO A 172 -5.43 -19.98 -20.50
C PRO A 172 -5.34 -21.20 -21.45
N VAL A 173 -6.15 -22.21 -21.22
CA VAL A 173 -6.19 -23.47 -21.96
C VAL A 173 -7.62 -23.98 -22.12
N SER A 174 -7.84 -24.97 -22.98
CA SER A 174 -9.16 -25.58 -23.20
C SER A 174 -9.69 -26.29 -21.94
N VAL A 175 -11.01 -26.45 -21.87
CA VAL A 175 -11.67 -27.21 -20.79
C VAL A 175 -11.14 -28.66 -20.71
N ALA A 176 -10.82 -29.26 -21.85
CA ALA A 176 -10.26 -30.62 -21.91
C ALA A 176 -8.86 -30.68 -21.28
N GLU A 177 -8.01 -29.68 -21.55
CA GLU A 177 -6.70 -29.54 -20.93
C GLU A 177 -6.80 -29.23 -19.45
N THR A 178 -7.74 -28.39 -19.02
CA THR A 178 -8.02 -28.13 -17.60
C THR A 178 -8.38 -29.41 -16.86
N ARG A 179 -9.18 -30.29 -17.44
CA ARG A 179 -9.46 -31.64 -16.86
C ARG A 179 -8.19 -32.48 -16.71
N ARG A 180 -7.28 -32.41 -17.67
CA ARG A 180 -5.98 -33.12 -17.60
C ARG A 180 -5.10 -32.60 -16.48
N VAL A 181 -5.07 -31.25 -16.28
CA VAL A 181 -4.41 -30.61 -15.15
C VAL A 181 -4.97 -31.10 -13.81
N LEU A 182 -6.28 -31.04 -13.64
CA LEU A 182 -6.95 -31.50 -12.40
C LEU A 182 -6.80 -33.01 -12.15
N SER A 183 -6.69 -33.83 -13.20
CA SER A 183 -6.46 -35.29 -13.06
C SER A 183 -5.01 -35.67 -12.77
N GLY A 184 -4.07 -34.72 -12.76
CA GLY A 184 -2.66 -34.98 -12.51
C GLY A 184 -1.85 -35.41 -13.74
N LYS A 185 -2.46 -35.50 -14.94
CA LYS A 185 -1.76 -35.89 -16.17
C LYS A 185 -0.75 -34.85 -16.68
N GLN A 186 -0.77 -33.69 -16.07
CA GLN A 186 0.14 -32.55 -16.37
C GLN A 186 0.87 -32.10 -15.10
N ASP A 187 1.16 -33.03 -14.21
CA ASP A 187 1.88 -32.76 -12.99
C ASP A 187 3.35 -32.50 -13.28
N VAL A 188 3.85 -31.40 -12.72
CA VAL A 188 5.26 -31.09 -12.50
C VAL A 188 5.53 -31.19 -11.00
N TRP A 189 6.75 -30.99 -10.55
CA TRP A 189 7.10 -31.32 -9.16
C TRP A 189 6.23 -30.58 -8.12
N LEU A 190 6.21 -29.23 -8.16
CA LEU A 190 5.49 -28.42 -7.14
C LEU A 190 4.05 -28.06 -7.51
N ALA A 191 3.63 -28.29 -8.74
CA ALA A 191 2.31 -27.90 -9.24
C ALA A 191 1.82 -28.85 -10.34
N SER A 192 0.60 -28.65 -10.83
CA SER A 192 0.15 -29.13 -12.13
C SER A 192 0.24 -27.97 -13.13
N CYS A 193 0.82 -28.18 -14.31
CA CYS A 193 1.07 -27.13 -15.29
C CYS A 193 0.00 -27.12 -16.39
N ALA A 194 -0.70 -26.00 -16.56
CA ALA A 194 -1.69 -25.82 -17.62
C ALA A 194 -1.09 -25.53 -19.00
N GLY A 195 0.19 -25.14 -19.09
CA GLY A 195 0.79 -24.76 -20.38
C GLY A 195 2.30 -24.76 -20.36
N PHE A 196 2.90 -25.94 -20.45
CA PHE A 196 4.36 -26.08 -20.45
C PHE A 196 5.01 -25.42 -21.67
N HIS A 197 4.37 -25.49 -22.85
CA HIS A 197 4.80 -24.83 -24.09
C HIS A 197 4.09 -23.48 -24.34
N LYS A 198 3.38 -22.97 -23.34
CA LYS A 198 2.74 -21.65 -23.33
C LYS A 198 3.08 -20.91 -22.04
N SER A 199 4.33 -21.07 -21.62
CA SER A 199 4.85 -20.43 -20.40
C SER A 199 4.86 -18.91 -20.56
N PRO A 200 4.49 -18.12 -19.54
CA PRO A 200 4.68 -16.66 -19.58
C PRO A 200 6.17 -16.27 -19.55
N PHE A 201 7.08 -17.21 -19.32
CA PHE A 201 8.52 -17.00 -19.19
C PHE A 201 9.34 -17.49 -20.39
N ALA A 202 8.70 -18.03 -21.44
CA ALA A 202 9.36 -18.52 -22.64
C ALA A 202 8.64 -18.02 -23.90
N ALA A 203 9.29 -18.07 -25.04
CA ALA A 203 8.64 -17.77 -26.32
C ALA A 203 7.52 -18.77 -26.61
N GLU A 204 6.52 -18.37 -27.39
CA GLU A 204 5.40 -19.22 -27.73
C GLU A 204 5.85 -20.49 -28.45
N GLY A 205 5.42 -21.63 -27.95
CA GLY A 205 5.81 -22.97 -28.48
C GLY A 205 7.09 -23.54 -27.87
N GLU A 206 7.91 -22.72 -27.20
CA GLU A 206 9.09 -23.20 -26.50
C GLU A 206 8.73 -23.84 -25.16
N PRO A 207 9.51 -24.84 -24.70
CA PRO A 207 9.32 -25.41 -23.36
C PRO A 207 9.63 -24.39 -22.29
N CYS A 208 8.94 -24.50 -21.15
CA CYS A 208 9.20 -23.63 -19.99
C CYS A 208 10.66 -23.76 -19.53
N SER A 209 11.38 -22.65 -19.47
CA SER A 209 12.79 -22.57 -19.06
C SER A 209 12.98 -22.29 -17.57
N GLU A 210 11.88 -22.01 -16.85
CA GLU A 210 11.96 -21.70 -15.43
C GLU A 210 12.32 -22.93 -14.58
N PRO A 211 13.10 -22.75 -13.51
CA PRO A 211 13.30 -23.81 -12.54
C PRO A 211 11.97 -24.22 -11.91
N PHE A 212 11.88 -25.46 -11.40
CA PHE A 212 10.62 -26.01 -10.89
C PHE A 212 9.96 -25.18 -9.78
N TRP A 213 10.71 -24.40 -9.02
CA TRP A 213 10.16 -23.48 -8.01
C TRP A 213 9.55 -22.23 -8.64
N GLY A 214 9.86 -21.90 -9.89
CA GLY A 214 9.20 -20.84 -10.66
C GLY A 214 7.71 -21.11 -10.86
N CYS A 215 7.26 -22.39 -10.73
CA CYS A 215 5.84 -22.71 -10.71
C CYS A 215 5.06 -22.03 -9.58
N LEU A 216 5.71 -21.68 -8.47
CA LEU A 216 5.10 -20.93 -7.36
C LEU A 216 4.80 -19.47 -7.73
N GLU A 217 5.36 -18.99 -8.84
CA GLU A 217 5.18 -17.63 -9.38
C GLU A 217 4.52 -17.65 -10.78
N CYS A 218 3.81 -18.73 -11.14
CA CYS A 218 3.32 -18.93 -12.50
C CYS A 218 1.79 -19.02 -12.55
N ARG A 219 1.15 -18.18 -13.39
CA ARG A 219 -0.30 -18.22 -13.62
C ARG A 219 -0.81 -19.53 -14.25
N ASN A 220 0.08 -20.30 -14.89
CA ASN A 220 -0.26 -21.60 -15.48
C ASN A 220 -0.20 -22.73 -14.45
N ALA A 221 0.29 -22.46 -13.24
CA ALA A 221 0.41 -23.46 -12.19
C ALA A 221 -0.90 -23.59 -11.40
N VAL A 222 -1.26 -24.84 -11.12
CA VAL A 222 -2.39 -25.19 -10.25
C VAL A 222 -1.86 -26.05 -9.10
N ILE A 223 -2.07 -25.59 -7.89
CA ILE A 223 -1.63 -26.23 -6.65
C ILE A 223 -2.84 -26.82 -5.96
N THR A 224 -2.86 -28.13 -5.80
CA THR A 224 -3.90 -28.87 -5.09
C THR A 224 -3.28 -29.61 -3.89
N VAL A 225 -4.11 -30.21 -3.05
CA VAL A 225 -3.66 -31.02 -1.90
C VAL A 225 -2.60 -32.04 -2.30
N ARG A 226 -2.72 -32.64 -3.50
CA ARG A 226 -1.77 -33.60 -4.04
C ARG A 226 -0.32 -33.09 -4.12
N LYS A 227 -0.14 -31.79 -4.24
CA LYS A 227 1.18 -31.12 -4.38
C LYS A 227 1.79 -30.73 -3.05
N LEU A 228 1.00 -30.67 -1.98
CA LEU A 228 1.49 -30.23 -0.67
C LEU A 228 2.68 -31.06 -0.14
N PRO A 229 2.74 -32.38 -0.26
CA PRO A 229 3.91 -33.11 0.22
C PRO A 229 5.22 -32.67 -0.44
N ALA A 230 5.20 -32.46 -1.77
CA ALA A 230 6.37 -31.99 -2.51
C ALA A 230 6.74 -30.54 -2.14
N ILE A 231 5.74 -29.68 -1.95
CA ILE A 231 5.93 -28.28 -1.53
C ILE A 231 6.55 -28.21 -0.12
N LEU A 232 6.08 -29.05 0.81
CA LEU A 232 6.60 -29.11 2.16
C LEU A 232 8.04 -29.65 2.18
N ALA A 233 8.34 -30.70 1.39
CA ALA A 233 9.70 -31.19 1.25
C ALA A 233 10.65 -30.13 0.65
N PHE A 234 10.17 -29.36 -0.33
CA PHE A 234 10.93 -28.25 -0.88
C PHE A 234 11.12 -27.10 0.14
N LEU A 235 10.10 -26.80 0.94
CA LEU A 235 10.21 -25.81 2.01
C LEU A 235 11.30 -26.23 3.02
N ASP A 236 11.30 -27.47 3.46
CA ASP A 236 12.30 -27.99 4.38
C ASP A 236 13.71 -27.93 3.76
N PHE A 237 13.84 -28.26 2.47
CA PHE A 237 15.10 -28.13 1.73
C PHE A 237 15.62 -26.68 1.70
N ILE A 238 14.80 -25.69 1.33
CA ILE A 238 15.26 -24.29 1.23
C ILE A 238 15.57 -23.68 2.59
N VAL A 239 14.84 -24.10 3.64
CA VAL A 239 15.12 -23.69 5.02
C VAL A 239 16.47 -24.27 5.48
N ALA A 240 16.75 -25.54 5.21
CA ALA A 240 18.03 -26.16 5.52
C ALA A 240 19.20 -25.49 4.77
N ARG A 241 18.99 -25.09 3.51
CA ARG A 241 20.02 -24.38 2.71
C ARG A 241 20.39 -23.01 3.26
N ARG A 242 19.49 -22.35 3.99
CA ARG A 242 19.72 -21.02 4.56
C ARG A 242 20.95 -21.01 5.51
N ALA A 243 21.18 -22.11 6.24
CA ALA A 243 22.31 -22.20 7.15
C ALA A 243 23.68 -22.24 6.44
N GLY A 244 23.72 -22.62 5.16
CA GLY A 244 24.97 -22.76 4.38
C GLY A 244 25.12 -21.74 3.24
N MET A 245 24.27 -20.71 3.17
CA MET A 245 24.29 -19.66 2.14
C MET A 245 24.37 -18.29 2.79
N ASP A 246 24.92 -17.30 2.04
CA ASP A 246 24.75 -15.92 2.40
C ASP A 246 23.26 -15.53 2.36
N GLU A 247 22.84 -14.68 3.31
CA GLU A 247 21.42 -14.31 3.44
C GLU A 247 20.89 -13.58 2.19
N ALA A 248 21.70 -12.71 1.57
CA ALA A 248 21.30 -12.00 0.36
C ALA A 248 21.13 -12.95 -0.83
N ASP A 249 22.06 -13.92 -0.97
CA ASP A 249 21.99 -14.95 -2.01
C ASP A 249 20.80 -15.88 -1.79
N TRP A 250 20.53 -16.26 -0.55
CA TRP A 250 19.36 -17.07 -0.21
C TRP A 250 18.06 -16.35 -0.52
N GLN A 251 17.95 -15.08 -0.13
CA GLN A 251 16.80 -14.24 -0.42
C GLN A 251 16.58 -14.07 -1.93
N ALA A 252 17.65 -13.79 -2.67
CA ALA A 252 17.57 -13.65 -4.12
C ALA A 252 17.08 -14.94 -4.81
N LYS A 253 17.52 -16.12 -4.33
CA LYS A 253 17.24 -17.40 -4.96
C LYS A 253 15.92 -18.02 -4.48
N PHE A 254 15.66 -18.01 -3.19
CA PHE A 254 14.57 -18.76 -2.57
C PHE A 254 13.56 -17.91 -1.81
N GLY A 255 13.87 -16.65 -1.51
CA GLY A 255 13.04 -15.79 -0.66
C GLY A 255 11.59 -15.66 -1.16
N ARG A 256 11.39 -15.52 -2.47
CA ARG A 256 10.04 -15.48 -3.08
C ARG A 256 9.31 -16.79 -2.92
N ALA A 257 9.95 -17.90 -3.22
CA ALA A 257 9.34 -19.23 -3.08
C ALA A 257 8.96 -19.50 -1.62
N TRP A 258 9.85 -19.18 -0.68
CA TRP A 258 9.59 -19.30 0.74
C TRP A 258 8.39 -18.46 1.19
N SER A 259 8.36 -17.18 0.81
CA SER A 259 7.25 -16.27 1.13
C SER A 259 5.93 -16.77 0.51
N ARG A 260 5.94 -17.20 -0.73
CA ARG A 260 4.76 -17.73 -1.42
C ARG A 260 4.21 -18.98 -0.72
N ILE A 261 5.07 -19.91 -0.35
CA ILE A 261 4.66 -21.13 0.36
C ILE A 261 4.07 -20.77 1.73
N THR A 262 4.79 -20.00 2.54
CA THR A 262 4.42 -19.74 3.94
C THR A 262 3.26 -18.77 4.10
N GLN A 263 3.12 -17.78 3.22
CA GLN A 263 2.13 -16.71 3.36
C GLN A 263 0.88 -16.92 2.49
N GLN A 264 0.93 -17.77 1.47
CA GLN A 264 -0.17 -17.93 0.54
C GLN A 264 -0.59 -19.38 0.32
N VAL A 265 0.35 -20.29 0.05
CA VAL A 265 -0.02 -21.69 -0.23
C VAL A 265 -0.51 -22.38 1.03
N LEU A 266 0.31 -22.45 2.08
CA LEU A 266 -0.07 -23.17 3.30
C LEU A 266 -1.31 -22.58 3.98
N PRO A 267 -1.47 -21.23 4.10
CA PRO A 267 -2.68 -20.66 4.71
C PRO A 267 -3.98 -20.91 3.93
N SER A 268 -3.90 -21.32 2.66
CA SER A 268 -5.08 -21.68 1.87
C SER A 268 -5.63 -23.07 2.20
N PHE A 269 -4.91 -23.87 2.98
CA PHE A 269 -5.33 -25.22 3.37
C PHE A 269 -5.55 -25.30 4.90
N SER A 270 -6.48 -26.13 5.33
CA SER A 270 -6.68 -26.35 6.77
C SER A 270 -5.47 -27.04 7.41
N ASP A 271 -5.25 -26.80 8.70
CA ASP A 271 -4.16 -27.39 9.46
C ASP A 271 -4.15 -28.93 9.39
N ALA A 272 -5.32 -29.56 9.37
CA ALA A 272 -5.45 -31.01 9.23
C ALA A 272 -4.90 -31.52 7.88
N VAL A 273 -5.20 -30.81 6.79
CA VAL A 273 -4.69 -31.12 5.45
C VAL A 273 -3.18 -30.95 5.36
N VAL A 274 -2.66 -29.86 5.93
CA VAL A 274 -1.22 -29.59 5.96
C VAL A 274 -0.48 -30.62 6.80
N THR A 275 -1.04 -31.02 7.93
CA THR A 275 -0.45 -32.07 8.80
C THR A 275 -0.39 -33.44 8.10
N ASP A 276 -1.46 -33.88 7.45
CA ASP A 276 -1.49 -35.11 6.66
C ASP A 276 -0.47 -35.06 5.50
N ALA A 277 -0.39 -33.95 4.82
CA ALA A 277 0.59 -33.73 3.75
C ALA A 277 2.04 -33.77 4.28
N ARG A 278 2.29 -33.27 5.50
CA ARG A 278 3.61 -33.30 6.13
C ARG A 278 4.03 -34.71 6.51
N GLU A 279 3.12 -35.56 6.98
CA GLU A 279 3.41 -36.96 7.23
C GLU A 279 3.78 -37.70 5.93
N LYS A 280 3.06 -37.43 4.85
CA LYS A 280 3.37 -37.98 3.51
C LYS A 280 4.72 -37.48 2.98
N ALA A 281 5.09 -36.23 3.25
CA ALA A 281 6.39 -35.66 2.84
C ALA A 281 7.58 -36.39 3.48
N LYS A 282 7.47 -36.80 4.76
CA LYS A 282 8.53 -37.56 5.46
C LYS A 282 8.86 -38.88 4.77
N GLY A 283 7.86 -39.58 4.19
CA GLY A 283 8.04 -40.80 3.43
C GLY A 283 8.74 -40.60 2.07
N HIS A 284 8.69 -39.37 1.49
CA HIS A 284 9.31 -39.06 0.20
C HIS A 284 10.76 -38.57 0.31
N SER A 285 11.18 -38.13 1.47
CA SER A 285 12.57 -37.65 1.70
C SER A 285 13.59 -38.82 1.77
N ALA A 286 13.14 -40.03 1.87
CA ALA A 286 14.03 -41.21 1.95
C ALA A 286 14.49 -41.74 0.58
N ASP A 287 13.79 -41.40 -0.52
CA ASP A 287 13.99 -42.10 -1.82
C ASP A 287 14.47 -41.21 -2.99
N GLY A 288 15.18 -40.11 -2.75
CA GLY A 288 15.90 -39.53 -3.86
C GLY A 288 15.72 -38.08 -4.18
N ILE A 289 16.35 -37.18 -3.41
CA ILE A 289 16.83 -35.92 -3.90
C ILE A 289 18.36 -35.93 -3.78
N ALA A 290 19.02 -36.60 -4.74
CA ALA A 290 20.42 -36.35 -5.02
C ALA A 290 20.49 -35.12 -5.94
N PRO A 291 21.25 -34.06 -5.60
CA PRO A 291 21.46 -32.92 -6.49
C PRO A 291 22.36 -33.36 -7.65
N ALA A 292 21.88 -33.11 -8.88
CA ALA A 292 22.76 -33.02 -10.05
C ALA A 292 23.36 -31.61 -10.09
#